data_f464eced3a9a3a72f0fa9f92345c4f4a
#
_entry.id   f464eced3a9a3a72f0fa9f92345c4f4a
#
_cell.length_a   1.000
_cell.length_b   1.000
_cell.length_c   1.000
_cell.angle_alpha   90.00
_cell.angle_beta   90.00
_cell.angle_gamma   90.00
#
_symmetry.space_group_name_H-M   'P 1'
#
loop_
_entity.id
_entity.type
_entity.pdbx_description
1 polymer ?
#
loop_
_entity_poly.entity_id
_entity_poly.type
_entity_poly.pdbx_seq_one_letter_code
_entity_poly.pdbx_strand_id
1 'polypeptide(L)'
;RELAEQNRIGRPAKDFTYTLLSGKGGTLYGVKAKYTLLFINNPGCHACEEGIEALKQAPAINNEFAAGNLKILAVYPDEDKEEWERHLPDFPKEWINGYDKKLVIKEKNLYDLKAIPTLYLLDKDKKVLLKDATVAQIDQYLQ
;
A
#
# COMPACT_ATOMS: atom_id res chain seq x y z
N ARG A 1 -17.78 11.12 -5.96
CA ARG A 1 -18.75 10.38 -5.15
C ARG A 1 -18.59 8.87 -5.26
N GLU A 2 -18.44 8.38 -6.48
CA GLU A 2 -18.17 6.96 -6.68
C GLU A 2 -16.84 6.55 -6.03
N LEU A 3 -15.83 7.40 -6.14
CA LEU A 3 -14.54 7.12 -5.53
C LEU A 3 -14.64 7.04 -4.01
N ALA A 4 -15.49 7.90 -3.41
CA ALA A 4 -15.68 7.89 -1.97
C ALA A 4 -16.36 6.63 -1.49
N GLU A 5 -17.16 5.97 -2.36
CA GLU A 5 -17.87 4.76 -2.00
C GLU A 5 -17.10 3.48 -2.31
N GLN A 6 -16.02 3.60 -3.10
CA GLN A 6 -15.21 2.44 -3.43
C GLN A 6 -14.36 2.02 -2.23
N ASN A 7 -14.07 0.74 -2.17
CA ASN A 7 -13.17 0.19 -1.16
C ASN A 7 -13.66 0.48 0.27
N ARG A 8 -14.98 0.39 0.48
CA ARG A 8 -15.53 0.65 1.80
C ARG A 8 -15.17 -0.47 2.77
N ILE A 9 -15.12 -0.12 4.04
CA ILE A 9 -14.87 -1.10 5.10
C ILE A 9 -15.88 -2.23 4.98
N GLY A 10 -15.38 -3.47 5.06
CA GLY A 10 -16.19 -4.67 4.94
C GLY A 10 -16.36 -5.17 3.52
N ARG A 11 -15.93 -4.41 2.50
CA ARG A 11 -16.06 -4.81 1.11
C ARG A 11 -14.70 -5.20 0.55
N PRO A 12 -14.68 -6.04 -0.49
CA PRO A 12 -13.39 -6.40 -1.13
C PRO A 12 -12.75 -5.16 -1.76
N ALA A 13 -11.46 -4.99 -1.52
CA ALA A 13 -10.69 -3.93 -2.14
C ALA A 13 -10.56 -4.19 -3.64
N LYS A 14 -10.47 -3.11 -4.42
CA LYS A 14 -10.25 -3.23 -5.87
C LYS A 14 -8.88 -3.79 -6.14
N ASP A 15 -8.83 -4.83 -6.96
CA ASP A 15 -7.57 -5.44 -7.38
C ASP A 15 -6.88 -4.55 -8.41
N PHE A 16 -5.57 -4.68 -8.48
CA PHE A 16 -4.76 -3.95 -9.46
C PHE A 16 -3.45 -4.68 -9.67
N THR A 17 -2.78 -4.34 -10.78
CA THR A 17 -1.45 -4.89 -11.09
C THR A 17 -0.38 -3.88 -10.69
N TYR A 18 0.80 -4.40 -10.38
CA TYR A 18 1.99 -3.58 -10.15
C TYR A 18 3.19 -4.29 -10.76
N THR A 19 4.29 -3.55 -10.93
CA THR A 19 5.52 -4.08 -11.51
C THR A 19 6.65 -3.87 -10.52
N LEU A 20 7.42 -4.93 -10.27
CA LEU A 20 8.59 -4.89 -9.40
C LEU A 20 9.81 -4.38 -10.17
N LEU A 21 10.87 -4.05 -9.43
CA LEU A 21 12.13 -3.59 -10.05
C LEU A 21 12.68 -4.59 -11.05
N SER A 22 12.51 -5.88 -10.78
CA SER A 22 12.95 -6.94 -11.69
C SER A 22 12.18 -6.96 -13.01
N GLY A 23 11.07 -6.22 -13.10
CA GLY A 23 10.16 -6.27 -14.23
C GLY A 23 9.05 -7.28 -14.07
N LYS A 24 9.11 -8.10 -13.02
CA LYS A 24 8.07 -9.09 -12.76
C LYS A 24 6.80 -8.40 -12.27
N GLY A 25 5.66 -8.85 -12.76
CA GLY A 25 4.37 -8.31 -12.35
C GLY A 25 3.78 -9.03 -11.16
N GLY A 26 2.88 -8.34 -10.46
CA GLY A 26 2.09 -8.93 -9.39
C GLY A 26 0.74 -8.25 -9.30
N THR A 27 -0.12 -8.76 -8.42
CA THR A 27 -1.44 -8.17 -8.18
C THR A 27 -1.65 -8.03 -6.67
N LEU A 28 -2.53 -7.11 -6.29
CA LEU A 28 -2.90 -6.98 -4.88
C LEU A 28 -3.40 -8.32 -4.33
N TYR A 29 -4.27 -9.00 -5.07
CA TYR A 29 -4.84 -10.27 -4.59
C TYR A 29 -3.83 -11.40 -4.60
N GLY A 30 -2.71 -11.22 -5.33
CA GLY A 30 -1.61 -12.17 -5.30
C GLY A 30 -0.76 -12.10 -4.04
N VAL A 31 -0.88 -11.03 -3.25
CA VAL A 31 -0.18 -10.89 -1.98
C VAL A 31 -0.90 -11.75 -0.94
N LYS A 32 -0.24 -12.83 -0.47
CA LYS A 32 -0.85 -13.77 0.46
C LYS A 32 -0.35 -13.53 1.87
N ALA A 33 -1.24 -13.12 2.75
CA ALA A 33 -0.94 -12.88 4.16
C ALA A 33 -2.25 -12.76 4.92
N LYS A 34 -2.17 -12.93 6.26
CA LYS A 34 -3.33 -12.70 7.11
C LYS A 34 -3.81 -11.24 7.00
N TYR A 35 -2.85 -10.32 6.91
CA TYR A 35 -3.13 -8.89 6.71
C TYR A 35 -2.25 -8.36 5.59
N THR A 36 -2.81 -7.48 4.76
CA THR A 36 -2.04 -6.71 3.80
C THR A 36 -2.21 -5.24 4.13
N LEU A 37 -1.10 -4.54 4.35
CA LEU A 37 -1.10 -3.10 4.53
C LEU A 37 -0.74 -2.49 3.18
N LEU A 38 -1.70 -1.78 2.59
CA LEU A 38 -1.51 -1.14 1.29
C LEU A 38 -1.11 0.31 1.52
N PHE A 39 0.06 0.68 1.03
CA PHE A 39 0.64 2.01 1.19
C PHE A 39 0.84 2.61 -0.19
N ILE A 40 -0.12 3.43 -0.64
CA ILE A 40 -0.05 4.10 -1.94
C ILE A 40 0.61 5.45 -1.72
N ASN A 41 1.71 5.71 -2.43
CA ASN A 41 2.56 6.85 -2.13
C ASN A 41 3.17 7.43 -3.40
N ASN A 42 3.60 8.71 -3.30
CA ASN A 42 4.41 9.35 -4.33
C ASN A 42 5.82 9.50 -3.79
N PRO A 43 6.84 9.06 -4.52
CA PRO A 43 8.24 9.22 -4.09
C PRO A 43 8.58 10.69 -3.89
N GLY A 44 9.37 10.97 -2.84
CA GLY A 44 9.84 12.33 -2.56
C GLY A 44 8.82 13.24 -1.91
N CYS A 45 7.62 12.74 -1.65
CA CYS A 45 6.58 13.49 -0.94
C CYS A 45 6.92 13.48 0.56
N HIS A 46 6.90 14.67 1.20
CA HIS A 46 7.26 14.78 2.61
C HIS A 46 6.36 13.92 3.49
N ALA A 47 5.06 13.98 3.30
CA ALA A 47 4.12 13.17 4.09
C ALA A 47 4.33 11.68 3.84
N CYS A 48 4.74 11.30 2.62
CA CYS A 48 5.03 9.90 2.31
C CYS A 48 6.29 9.44 3.04
N GLU A 49 7.30 10.30 3.11
CA GLU A 49 8.52 9.99 3.86
C GLU A 49 8.23 9.83 5.34
N GLU A 50 7.38 10.69 5.90
CA GLU A 50 6.94 10.54 7.28
C GLU A 50 6.19 9.22 7.48
N GLY A 51 5.38 8.83 6.50
CA GLY A 51 4.66 7.56 6.55
C GLY A 51 5.59 6.37 6.58
N ILE A 52 6.65 6.40 5.75
CA ILE A 52 7.64 5.33 5.75
C ILE A 52 8.29 5.21 7.13
N GLU A 53 8.70 6.33 7.73
CA GLU A 53 9.34 6.31 9.04
C GLU A 53 8.37 5.81 10.12
N ALA A 54 7.12 6.25 10.07
CA ALA A 54 6.12 5.80 11.03
C ALA A 54 5.89 4.29 10.91
N LEU A 55 5.81 3.77 9.69
CA LEU A 55 5.63 2.34 9.46
C LEU A 55 6.82 1.54 9.99
N LYS A 56 8.03 2.06 9.81
CA LYS A 56 9.23 1.37 10.28
C LYS A 56 9.28 1.26 11.80
N GLN A 57 8.63 2.19 12.51
CA GLN A 57 8.71 2.26 13.97
C GLN A 57 7.46 1.75 14.68
N ALA A 58 6.39 1.45 13.96
CA ALA A 58 5.12 1.03 14.56
C ALA A 58 5.24 -0.36 15.17
N PRO A 59 5.06 -0.50 16.51
CA PRO A 59 5.37 -1.78 17.17
C PRO A 59 4.44 -2.92 16.82
N ALA A 60 3.12 -2.69 16.79
CA ALA A 60 2.19 -3.79 16.50
C ALA A 60 2.27 -4.20 15.04
N ILE A 61 2.40 -3.24 14.11
CA ILE A 61 2.58 -3.54 12.70
C ILE A 61 3.81 -4.41 12.51
N ASN A 62 4.93 -4.03 13.13
CA ASN A 62 6.19 -4.75 12.93
C ASN A 62 6.21 -6.09 13.65
N ASN A 63 5.46 -6.24 14.75
CA ASN A 63 5.30 -7.55 15.39
C ASN A 63 4.57 -8.51 14.44
N GLU A 64 3.49 -8.06 13.80
CA GLU A 64 2.76 -8.88 12.84
C GLU A 64 3.60 -9.16 11.59
N PHE A 65 4.38 -8.18 11.15
CA PHE A 65 5.28 -8.35 10.03
C PHE A 65 6.33 -9.42 10.34
N ALA A 66 6.97 -9.34 11.50
CA ALA A 66 8.01 -10.28 11.91
C ALA A 66 7.46 -11.68 12.10
N ALA A 67 6.21 -11.80 12.55
CA ALA A 67 5.54 -13.10 12.72
C ALA A 67 5.09 -13.70 11.40
N GLY A 68 5.22 -12.99 10.28
CA GLY A 68 4.79 -13.48 8.98
C GLY A 68 3.31 -13.31 8.71
N ASN A 69 2.60 -12.59 9.57
CA ASN A 69 1.16 -12.41 9.44
C ASN A 69 0.77 -11.22 8.58
N LEU A 70 1.69 -10.29 8.37
CA LEU A 70 1.38 -9.05 7.65
C LEU A 70 2.44 -8.78 6.60
N LYS A 71 1.99 -8.39 5.41
CA LYS A 71 2.86 -7.90 4.34
C LYS A 71 2.50 -6.46 4.02
N ILE A 72 3.52 -5.69 3.67
CA ILE A 72 3.33 -4.29 3.26
C ILE A 72 3.57 -4.21 1.77
N LEU A 73 2.56 -3.71 1.06
CA LEU A 73 2.64 -3.46 -0.37
C LEU A 73 2.68 -1.94 -0.57
N ALA A 74 3.86 -1.45 -0.95
CA ALA A 74 4.07 -0.03 -1.23
C ALA A 74 4.02 0.18 -2.73
N VAL A 75 3.10 1.00 -3.20
CA VAL A 75 2.86 1.19 -4.63
C VAL A 75 2.93 2.66 -4.99
N TYR A 76 3.70 2.96 -6.03
CA TYR A 76 3.70 4.25 -6.70
C TYR A 76 2.64 4.18 -7.82
N PRO A 77 1.56 4.95 -7.75
CA PRO A 77 0.47 4.82 -8.72
C PRO A 77 0.73 5.60 -10.00
N ASP A 78 1.93 5.45 -10.57
CA ASP A 78 2.32 6.15 -11.79
C ASP A 78 3.28 5.27 -12.58
N GLU A 79 3.47 5.63 -13.84
CA GLU A 79 4.29 4.87 -14.78
C GLU A 79 5.75 5.33 -14.81
N ASP A 80 6.11 6.40 -14.10
CA ASP A 80 7.45 6.98 -14.14
C ASP A 80 8.41 6.10 -13.32
N LYS A 81 8.96 5.08 -14.00
CA LYS A 81 9.86 4.13 -13.37
C LYS A 81 11.12 4.78 -12.83
N GLU A 82 11.67 5.77 -13.55
CA GLU A 82 12.92 6.41 -13.13
C GLU A 82 12.73 7.16 -11.82
N GLU A 83 11.62 7.89 -11.68
CA GLU A 83 11.32 8.59 -10.45
C GLU A 83 11.14 7.60 -9.30
N TRP A 84 10.37 6.54 -9.53
CA TRP A 84 10.15 5.51 -8.52
C TRP A 84 11.46 4.85 -8.10
N GLU A 85 12.27 4.47 -9.08
CA GLU A 85 13.53 3.76 -8.83
C GLU A 85 14.51 4.63 -8.05
N ARG A 86 14.52 5.93 -8.31
CA ARG A 86 15.42 6.87 -7.61
C ARG A 86 15.17 6.88 -6.11
N HIS A 87 13.93 6.64 -5.68
CA HIS A 87 13.56 6.70 -4.28
C HIS A 87 13.46 5.32 -3.60
N LEU A 88 13.69 4.24 -4.35
CA LEU A 88 13.63 2.89 -3.77
C LEU A 88 14.53 2.69 -2.55
N PRO A 89 15.74 3.30 -2.49
CA PRO A 89 16.57 3.12 -1.30
C PRO A 89 15.94 3.60 0.00
N ASP A 90 14.92 4.45 -0.06
CA ASP A 90 14.22 4.94 1.12
C ASP A 90 13.27 3.91 1.71
N PHE A 91 12.95 2.85 0.97
CA PHE A 91 11.97 1.85 1.39
C PHE A 91 12.67 0.59 1.87
N PRO A 92 12.17 -0.03 2.95
CA PRO A 92 12.69 -1.35 3.35
C PRO A 92 12.57 -2.35 2.21
N LYS A 93 13.63 -3.11 2.00
CA LYS A 93 13.65 -4.10 0.92
C LYS A 93 12.70 -5.26 1.19
N GLU A 94 12.37 -5.47 2.46
CA GLU A 94 11.46 -6.56 2.88
C GLU A 94 9.99 -6.27 2.54
N TRP A 95 9.67 -5.01 2.26
CA TRP A 95 8.34 -4.67 1.76
C TRP A 95 8.23 -5.10 0.29
N ILE A 96 7.00 -5.27 -0.18
CA ILE A 96 6.77 -5.43 -1.62
C ILE A 96 6.70 -4.02 -2.19
N ASN A 97 7.67 -3.68 -3.05
CA ASN A 97 7.76 -2.33 -3.62
C ASN A 97 7.48 -2.41 -5.12
N GLY A 98 6.43 -1.74 -5.56
CA GLY A 98 6.05 -1.76 -6.96
C GLY A 98 5.59 -0.41 -7.47
N TYR A 99 5.44 -0.31 -8.79
CA TYR A 99 4.89 0.87 -9.42
C TYR A 99 3.83 0.45 -10.45
N ASP A 100 3.00 1.38 -10.86
CA ASP A 100 1.86 1.08 -11.73
C ASP A 100 2.20 1.39 -13.18
N LYS A 101 3.00 0.49 -13.77
CA LYS A 101 3.49 0.64 -15.13
C LYS A 101 2.37 0.91 -16.14
N LYS A 102 1.19 0.33 -15.91
CA LYS A 102 0.07 0.42 -16.85
C LYS A 102 -0.94 1.50 -16.47
N LEU A 103 -0.68 2.25 -15.39
CA LEU A 103 -1.56 3.32 -14.91
C LEU A 103 -2.98 2.85 -14.62
N VAL A 104 -3.17 1.60 -14.22
CA VAL A 104 -4.51 1.05 -14.03
C VAL A 104 -5.23 1.73 -12.86
N ILE A 105 -4.49 2.08 -11.80
CA ILE A 105 -5.12 2.67 -10.62
C ILE A 105 -5.76 4.01 -10.96
N LYS A 106 -5.02 4.86 -11.68
CA LYS A 106 -5.52 6.19 -12.05
C LYS A 106 -6.54 6.12 -13.17
N GLU A 107 -6.23 5.39 -14.24
CA GLU A 107 -7.09 5.40 -15.41
C GLU A 107 -8.44 4.74 -15.16
N LYS A 108 -8.47 3.74 -14.28
CA LYS A 108 -9.73 3.07 -13.95
C LYS A 108 -10.34 3.57 -12.65
N ASN A 109 -9.74 4.61 -12.06
CA ASN A 109 -10.24 5.22 -10.82
C ASN A 109 -10.48 4.17 -9.74
N LEU A 110 -9.50 3.30 -9.52
CA LEU A 110 -9.65 2.18 -8.58
C LEU A 110 -9.58 2.65 -7.13
N TYR A 111 -8.80 3.69 -6.85
CA TYR A 111 -8.63 4.24 -5.51
C TYR A 111 -8.66 5.75 -5.58
N ASP A 112 -9.20 6.36 -4.52
CA ASP A 112 -9.19 7.83 -4.39
C ASP A 112 -7.80 8.24 -3.90
N LEU A 113 -7.06 8.95 -4.75
CA LEU A 113 -5.69 9.38 -4.48
C LEU A 113 -5.61 10.86 -4.11
N LYS A 114 -6.73 11.44 -3.66
CA LYS A 114 -6.80 12.85 -3.31
C LYS A 114 -5.81 13.20 -2.20
N ALA A 115 -5.68 12.32 -1.22
CA ALA A 115 -4.73 12.48 -0.12
C ALA A 115 -3.66 11.39 -0.25
N ILE A 116 -2.40 11.80 -0.39
CA ILE A 116 -1.25 10.91 -0.49
C ILE A 116 -0.36 11.18 0.72
N PRO A 117 0.10 10.15 1.46
CA PRO A 117 -0.09 8.72 1.19
C PRO A 117 -1.49 8.24 1.55
N THR A 118 -1.93 7.19 0.88
CA THR A 118 -3.21 6.54 1.16
C THR A 118 -2.91 5.15 1.73
N LEU A 119 -3.46 4.87 2.91
CA LEU A 119 -3.21 3.60 3.58
C LEU A 119 -4.51 2.85 3.82
N TYR A 120 -4.44 1.55 3.55
CA TYR A 120 -5.52 0.59 3.82
C TYR A 120 -4.98 -0.57 4.61
N LEU A 121 -5.80 -1.12 5.50
CA LEU A 121 -5.52 -2.44 6.10
C LEU A 121 -6.56 -3.40 5.56
N LEU A 122 -6.09 -4.54 5.02
CA LEU A 122 -6.95 -5.55 4.40
C LEU A 122 -6.77 -6.88 5.12
N ASP A 123 -7.82 -7.68 5.15
CA ASP A 123 -7.75 -9.01 5.72
C ASP A 123 -7.21 -10.03 4.69
N LYS A 124 -7.22 -11.31 5.05
CA LYS A 124 -6.67 -12.36 4.18
C LYS A 124 -7.41 -12.49 2.86
N ASP A 125 -8.66 -12.07 2.80
CA ASP A 125 -9.48 -12.12 1.59
C ASP A 125 -9.54 -10.78 0.88
N LYS A 126 -8.71 -9.82 1.32
CA LYS A 126 -8.63 -8.47 0.80
C LYS A 126 -9.88 -7.65 1.08
N LYS A 127 -10.67 -8.04 2.10
CA LYS A 127 -11.71 -7.15 2.58
C LYS A 127 -11.08 -6.00 3.35
N VAL A 128 -11.66 -4.83 3.18
CA VAL A 128 -11.15 -3.61 3.79
C VAL A 128 -11.49 -3.60 5.28
N LEU A 129 -10.47 -3.61 6.13
CA LEU A 129 -10.62 -3.47 7.57
C LEU A 129 -10.55 -2.00 7.98
N LEU A 130 -9.61 -1.24 7.39
CA LEU A 130 -9.47 0.19 7.60
C LEU A 130 -9.23 0.85 6.27
N LYS A 131 -9.84 2.03 6.07
CA LYS A 131 -9.75 2.80 4.83
C LYS A 131 -9.24 4.20 5.15
N ASP A 132 -8.30 4.69 4.32
CA ASP A 132 -7.73 6.03 4.48
C ASP A 132 -7.26 6.25 5.92
N ALA A 133 -6.55 5.26 6.44
CA ALA A 133 -6.13 5.24 7.84
C ALA A 133 -4.78 5.90 8.01
N THR A 134 -4.50 6.35 9.23
CA THR A 134 -3.15 6.73 9.62
C THR A 134 -2.38 5.49 10.06
N VAL A 135 -1.05 5.59 10.07
CA VAL A 135 -0.22 4.51 10.60
C VAL A 135 -0.61 4.19 12.04
N ALA A 136 -0.87 5.23 12.85
CA ALA A 136 -1.24 5.03 14.25
C ALA A 136 -2.56 4.25 14.38
N GLN A 137 -3.53 4.53 13.52
CA GLN A 137 -4.80 3.81 13.54
C GLN A 137 -4.63 2.34 13.19
N ILE A 138 -3.79 2.04 12.20
CA ILE A 138 -3.51 0.66 11.81
C ILE A 138 -2.79 -0.05 12.95
N ASP A 139 -1.79 0.60 13.54
CA ASP A 139 -1.03 0.01 14.64
C ASP A 139 -1.92 -0.31 15.81
N GLN A 140 -2.82 0.61 16.16
CA GLN A 140 -3.77 0.39 17.25
C GLN A 140 -4.71 -0.77 16.97
N TYR A 141 -5.18 -0.87 15.72
CA TYR A 141 -6.07 -1.98 15.33
C TYR A 141 -5.41 -3.33 15.54
N LEU A 142 -4.11 -3.41 15.31
CA LEU A 142 -3.36 -4.67 15.38
C LEU A 142 -2.84 -5.00 16.78
N GLN A 143 -3.07 -4.14 17.75
CA GLN A 143 -2.66 -4.41 19.14
C GLN A 143 -3.43 -5.57 19.76
#